data_8ea8fe911835cad0bb96db5b67963004
#
_entry.id   8ea8fe911835cad0bb96db5b67963004
#
_cell.length_a   1.000
_cell.length_b   1.000
_cell.length_c   1.000
_cell.angle_alpha   90.00
_cell.angle_beta   90.00
_cell.angle_gamma   90.00
#
_symmetry.space_group_name_H-M   'P 1'
#
loop_
_entity.id
_entity.type
_entity.pdbx_description
1 polymer ?
#
loop_
_entity_poly.entity_id
_entity_poly.type
_entity_poly.pdbx_seq_one_letter_code
_entity_poly.pdbx_strand_id
1 'polypeptide(L)'
;MMAPSNSSSKAPYRILFVCLGNICRSPLAEAIMQQLLAEDTANSSQIEVDSAGIGGWHQGELADPRMRAHAARRGIEMTHRARQIKDEDFETFDLIIAMDDGNYEALRELASTLEQQEKVVRMADYLEQMPWDHIPDPYYGGASGFELVLDLLTEGCTNLYHRCKTQSDR
;
A
#
# COMPACT_ATOMS: atom_id res chain seq x y z
N MET A 1 26.23 -0.09 28.02
CA MET A 1 25.70 -0.23 27.48
C MET A 1 24.92 -0.34 27.06
N MET A 2 24.43 -0.19 26.80
CA MET A 2 23.67 -0.18 26.22
C MET A 2 22.89 -0.43 25.94
N ALA A 3 23.01 -0.58 25.78
CA ALA A 3 22.18 -0.92 25.05
C ALA A 3 20.86 -0.84 25.18
N PRO A 4 20.49 -0.64 25.89
CA PRO A 4 19.19 -0.56 25.91
C PRO A 4 18.45 -0.02 24.92
N SER A 5 18.95 0.46 24.36
CA SER A 5 18.42 0.93 23.20
C SER A 5 17.82 -0.11 22.32
N ASN A 6 17.66 -1.29 22.76
CA ASN A 6 17.06 -2.32 21.95
C ASN A 6 15.68 -1.98 21.45
N SER A 7 14.90 -1.26 22.25
CA SER A 7 13.58 -0.87 21.79
C SER A 7 13.68 0.11 20.64
N SER A 8 14.68 0.98 20.65
CA SER A 8 14.84 1.95 19.58
C SER A 8 15.45 1.35 18.33
N SER A 9 16.08 0.19 18.47
CA SER A 9 16.71 -0.46 17.33
C SER A 9 15.78 -1.43 16.62
N LYS A 10 14.54 -1.57 17.09
CA LYS A 10 13.59 -2.46 16.44
C LYS A 10 13.29 -1.92 15.04
N ALA A 11 13.44 -2.79 14.04
CA ALA A 11 13.17 -2.42 12.66
C ALA A 11 11.69 -2.10 12.49
N PRO A 12 11.34 -1.14 11.64
CA PRO A 12 9.95 -0.83 11.37
C PRO A 12 9.27 -1.97 10.61
N TYR A 13 7.96 -2.06 10.75
CA TYR A 13 7.16 -3.00 9.97
C TYR A 13 6.94 -2.36 8.59
N ARG A 14 7.33 -3.05 7.53
CA ARG A 14 7.36 -2.49 6.18
C ARG A 14 6.26 -3.06 5.31
N ILE A 15 5.48 -2.19 4.71
CA ILE A 15 4.32 -2.55 3.88
C ILE A 15 4.51 -2.02 2.46
N LEU A 16 4.31 -2.89 1.47
CA LEU A 16 4.37 -2.52 0.06
C LEU A 16 2.99 -2.70 -0.57
N PHE A 17 2.46 -1.63 -1.15
CA PHE A 17 1.21 -1.71 -1.91
C PHE A 17 1.54 -1.93 -3.38
N VAL A 18 0.83 -2.85 -4.03
CA VAL A 18 1.12 -3.21 -5.43
C VAL A 18 -0.15 -3.20 -6.27
N CYS A 19 -0.10 -2.54 -7.41
CA CYS A 19 -1.15 -2.62 -8.43
C CYS A 19 -0.47 -2.86 -9.77
N LEU A 20 -1.23 -2.78 -10.87
CA LEU A 20 -0.67 -3.13 -12.17
C LEU A 20 0.43 -2.15 -12.62
N GLY A 21 0.14 -0.85 -12.64
CA GLY A 21 1.05 0.15 -13.19
C GLY A 21 1.65 1.12 -12.21
N ASN A 22 1.27 1.06 -10.95
CA ASN A 22 1.75 1.96 -9.89
C ASN A 22 1.48 3.44 -10.16
N ILE A 23 0.32 3.74 -10.77
CA ILE A 23 -0.07 5.14 -11.01
C ILE A 23 -1.44 5.51 -10.45
N CYS A 24 -2.23 4.56 -9.96
CA CYS A 24 -3.55 4.86 -9.40
C CYS A 24 -3.71 4.29 -8.01
N ARG A 25 -4.00 2.99 -7.92
CA ARG A 25 -4.41 2.35 -6.67
C ARG A 25 -3.30 2.27 -5.63
N SER A 26 -2.15 1.71 -5.99
CA SER A 26 -1.09 1.49 -5.02
C SER A 26 -0.47 2.79 -4.51
N PRO A 27 -0.19 3.80 -5.36
CA PRO A 27 0.34 5.04 -4.82
C PRO A 27 -0.68 5.81 -3.99
N LEU A 28 -1.98 5.63 -4.27
CA LEU A 28 -3.01 6.25 -3.43
C LEU A 28 -3.04 5.59 -2.05
N ALA A 29 -2.98 4.26 -2.00
CA ALA A 29 -2.94 3.55 -0.72
C ALA A 29 -1.73 3.99 0.09
N GLU A 30 -0.58 4.11 -0.54
CA GLU A 30 0.62 4.60 0.11
C GLU A 30 0.40 6.00 0.70
N ALA A 31 -0.19 6.91 -0.09
CA ALA A 31 -0.41 8.28 0.35
C ALA A 31 -1.38 8.35 1.54
N ILE A 32 -2.43 7.53 1.52
CA ILE A 32 -3.40 7.49 2.62
C ILE A 32 -2.71 6.99 3.89
N MET A 33 -1.91 5.92 3.79
CA MET A 33 -1.19 5.40 4.94
C MET A 33 -0.19 6.41 5.48
N GLN A 34 0.51 7.11 4.61
CA GLN A 34 1.46 8.14 5.03
C GLN A 34 0.76 9.24 5.83
N GLN A 35 -0.44 9.61 5.41
CA GLN A 35 -1.22 10.62 6.11
C GLN A 35 -1.64 10.12 7.50
N LEU A 36 -2.11 8.87 7.58
CA LEU A 36 -2.47 8.27 8.87
C LEU A 36 -1.27 8.22 9.81
N LEU A 37 -0.11 7.84 9.27
CA LEU A 37 1.12 7.75 10.07
C LEU A 37 1.57 9.14 10.53
N ALA A 38 1.42 10.16 9.69
CA ALA A 38 1.81 11.52 10.06
C ALA A 38 0.96 12.07 11.19
N GLU A 39 -0.30 11.62 11.27
CA GLU A 39 -1.22 12.06 12.33
C GLU A 39 -0.98 11.32 13.64
N ASP A 40 -0.31 10.18 13.60
CA ASP A 40 -0.04 9.37 14.79
C ASP A 40 1.45 9.44 15.12
N THR A 41 1.87 10.54 15.70
CA THR A 41 3.29 10.78 15.95
C THR A 41 3.92 9.77 16.91
N ALA A 42 3.12 9.13 17.76
CA ALA A 42 3.64 8.16 18.71
C ALA A 42 4.12 6.89 18.03
N ASN A 43 3.52 6.51 16.90
CA ASN A 43 3.81 5.25 16.22
C ASN A 43 4.29 5.41 14.79
N SER A 44 4.54 6.64 14.33
CA SER A 44 4.85 6.88 12.92
C SER A 44 6.14 6.23 12.47
N SER A 45 7.10 6.03 13.37
CA SER A 45 8.37 5.40 13.03
C SER A 45 8.33 3.88 13.07
N GLN A 46 7.21 3.30 13.50
CA GLN A 46 7.06 1.86 13.62
C GLN A 46 6.63 1.20 12.31
N ILE A 47 6.13 1.98 11.36
CA ILE A 47 5.59 1.47 10.10
C ILE A 47 6.15 2.30 8.95
N GLU A 48 6.67 1.63 7.94
CA GLU A 48 7.11 2.27 6.69
C GLU A 48 6.29 1.72 5.54
N VAL A 49 5.95 2.58 4.59
CA VAL A 49 5.13 2.19 3.44
C VAL A 49 5.76 2.65 2.15
N ASP A 50 5.52 1.87 1.08
CA ASP A 50 5.97 2.20 -0.26
C ASP A 50 4.96 1.56 -1.22
N SER A 51 5.13 1.80 -2.52
CA SER A 51 4.28 1.17 -3.53
C SER A 51 5.07 0.86 -4.77
N ALA A 52 4.57 -0.10 -5.56
CA ALA A 52 5.22 -0.54 -6.79
C ALA A 52 4.17 -1.11 -7.74
N GLY A 53 4.56 -1.31 -9.00
CA GLY A 53 3.69 -1.92 -9.99
C GLY A 53 4.21 -3.28 -10.42
N ILE A 54 3.29 -4.13 -10.88
CA ILE A 54 3.68 -5.39 -11.51
C ILE A 54 4.48 -5.07 -12.77
N GLY A 55 4.03 -4.10 -13.57
CA GLY A 55 4.74 -3.66 -14.76
C GLY A 55 5.48 -2.36 -14.56
N GLY A 56 6.40 -2.07 -15.45
CA GLY A 56 7.22 -0.86 -15.37
C GLY A 56 6.88 0.20 -16.42
N TRP A 57 5.68 0.14 -17.00
CA TRP A 57 5.32 1.04 -18.11
C TRP A 57 5.38 2.52 -17.75
N HIS A 58 5.14 2.85 -16.49
CA HIS A 58 5.06 4.24 -16.04
C HIS A 58 6.22 4.65 -15.16
N GLN A 59 7.30 3.87 -15.18
CA GLN A 59 8.43 4.10 -14.26
C GLN A 59 8.91 5.54 -14.30
N GLY A 60 9.03 6.15 -13.13
CA GLY A 60 9.47 7.53 -13.00
C GLY A 60 8.37 8.57 -13.08
N GLU A 61 7.15 8.16 -13.46
CA GLU A 61 6.04 9.09 -13.61
C GLU A 61 5.32 9.31 -12.27
N LEU A 62 4.74 10.49 -12.12
CA LEU A 62 3.84 10.74 -11.00
C LEU A 62 2.54 9.96 -11.25
N ALA A 63 1.74 9.83 -10.21
CA ALA A 63 0.45 9.16 -10.33
C ALA A 63 -0.43 9.82 -11.39
N ASP A 64 -1.42 9.06 -11.87
CA ASP A 64 -2.38 9.55 -12.86
C ASP A 64 -2.94 10.91 -12.41
N PRO A 65 -2.94 11.94 -13.31
CA PRO A 65 -3.38 13.28 -12.92
C PRO A 65 -4.81 13.34 -12.40
N ARG A 66 -5.69 12.46 -12.92
CA ARG A 66 -7.07 12.40 -12.47
C ARG A 66 -7.14 11.88 -11.04
N MET A 67 -6.34 10.83 -10.74
CA MET A 67 -6.27 10.29 -9.39
C MET A 67 -5.73 11.34 -8.43
N ARG A 68 -4.67 12.03 -8.83
CA ARG A 68 -4.07 13.07 -8.00
C ARG A 68 -5.07 14.20 -7.71
N ALA A 69 -5.86 14.59 -8.73
CA ALA A 69 -6.84 15.65 -8.57
C ALA A 69 -7.96 15.25 -7.60
N HIS A 70 -8.47 14.02 -7.74
CA HIS A 70 -9.52 13.53 -6.85
C HIS A 70 -8.99 13.40 -5.42
N ALA A 71 -7.78 12.89 -5.25
CA ALA A 71 -7.16 12.75 -3.93
C ALA A 71 -6.95 14.11 -3.28
N ALA A 72 -6.48 15.10 -4.05
CA ALA A 72 -6.22 16.44 -3.53
C ALA A 72 -7.49 17.09 -2.96
N ARG A 73 -8.65 16.82 -3.54
CA ARG A 73 -9.92 17.33 -3.03
C ARG A 73 -10.23 16.81 -1.64
N ARG A 74 -9.63 15.70 -1.24
CA ARG A 74 -9.79 15.13 0.11
C ARG A 74 -8.58 15.38 0.99
N GLY A 75 -7.66 16.24 0.54
CA GLY A 75 -6.47 16.58 1.33
C GLY A 75 -5.38 15.53 1.28
N ILE A 76 -5.41 14.66 0.28
CA ILE A 76 -4.41 13.60 0.13
C ILE A 76 -3.43 14.01 -0.96
N GLU A 77 -2.14 14.09 -0.61
CA GLU A 77 -1.10 14.47 -1.56
C GLU A 77 -0.34 13.22 -2.01
N MET A 78 -0.30 12.99 -3.33
CA MET A 78 0.37 11.85 -3.93
C MET A 78 1.66 12.31 -4.59
N THR A 79 2.80 11.97 -3.98
CA THR A 79 4.11 12.40 -4.47
C THR A 79 4.98 11.26 -4.98
N HIS A 80 4.54 10.03 -4.82
CA HIS A 80 5.31 8.86 -5.21
C HIS A 80 5.47 8.82 -6.74
N ARG A 81 6.67 8.41 -7.19
CA ARG A 81 6.92 8.17 -8.61
C ARG A 81 6.90 6.67 -8.86
N ALA A 82 6.23 6.27 -9.93
CA ALA A 82 6.03 4.86 -10.23
C ALA A 82 7.34 4.10 -10.36
N ARG A 83 7.35 2.88 -9.84
CA ARG A 83 8.46 1.95 -10.01
C ARG A 83 7.93 0.54 -10.18
N GLN A 84 8.73 -0.34 -10.76
CA GLN A 84 8.35 -1.73 -10.91
C GLN A 84 8.83 -2.51 -9.68
N ILE A 85 8.05 -3.54 -9.31
CA ILE A 85 8.45 -4.43 -8.24
C ILE A 85 9.72 -5.18 -8.63
N LYS A 86 10.56 -5.51 -7.66
CA LYS A 86 11.81 -6.23 -7.87
C LYS A 86 11.96 -7.32 -6.82
N ASP A 87 12.88 -8.23 -7.09
CA ASP A 87 13.06 -9.41 -6.22
C ASP A 87 13.35 -9.04 -4.77
N GLU A 88 14.15 -8.00 -4.55
CA GLU A 88 14.50 -7.57 -3.20
C GLU A 88 13.29 -7.14 -2.39
N ASP A 89 12.20 -6.70 -3.05
CA ASP A 89 11.00 -6.27 -2.34
C ASP A 89 10.41 -7.40 -1.51
N PHE A 90 10.52 -8.63 -1.98
CA PHE A 90 9.96 -9.79 -1.26
C PHE A 90 10.74 -10.12 0.00
N GLU A 91 11.96 -9.62 0.13
CA GLU A 91 12.74 -9.76 1.35
C GLU A 91 12.62 -8.54 2.23
N THR A 92 12.58 -7.36 1.62
CA THR A 92 12.59 -6.08 2.34
C THR A 92 11.28 -5.83 3.08
N PHE A 93 10.15 -6.16 2.45
CA PHE A 93 8.85 -5.83 3.02
C PHE A 93 8.28 -7.01 3.81
N ASP A 94 7.60 -6.67 4.89
CA ASP A 94 6.96 -7.66 5.75
C ASP A 94 5.59 -8.05 5.24
N LEU A 95 4.93 -7.12 4.53
CA LEU A 95 3.58 -7.34 4.02
C LEU A 95 3.51 -6.72 2.62
N ILE A 96 2.97 -7.48 1.67
CA ILE A 96 2.85 -7.06 0.27
C ILE A 96 1.38 -7.16 -0.09
N ILE A 97 0.76 -6.02 -0.43
CA ILE A 97 -0.69 -5.93 -0.55
C ILE A 97 -1.10 -5.70 -1.99
N ALA A 98 -1.83 -6.67 -2.55
CA ALA A 98 -2.35 -6.63 -3.91
C ALA A 98 -3.71 -5.95 -3.94
N MET A 99 -3.99 -5.24 -5.02
CA MET A 99 -5.25 -4.52 -5.17
C MET A 99 -6.36 -5.38 -5.75
N ASP A 100 -6.00 -6.39 -6.55
CA ASP A 100 -6.99 -7.30 -7.14
C ASP A 100 -6.38 -8.69 -7.27
N ASP A 101 -7.19 -9.65 -7.74
CA ASP A 101 -6.74 -11.04 -7.84
C ASP A 101 -5.63 -11.21 -8.87
N GLY A 102 -5.65 -10.44 -9.96
CA GLY A 102 -4.57 -10.50 -10.95
C GLY A 102 -3.24 -10.08 -10.37
N ASN A 103 -3.23 -9.00 -9.60
CA ASN A 103 -2.01 -8.56 -8.90
C ASN A 103 -1.58 -9.62 -7.88
N TYR A 104 -2.53 -10.17 -7.14
CA TYR A 104 -2.25 -11.16 -6.11
C TYR A 104 -1.55 -12.39 -6.71
N GLU A 105 -2.10 -12.92 -7.80
CA GLU A 105 -1.54 -14.11 -8.43
C GLU A 105 -0.16 -13.83 -9.03
N ALA A 106 -0.01 -12.66 -9.67
CA ALA A 106 1.28 -12.29 -10.25
C ALA A 106 2.34 -12.19 -9.16
N LEU A 107 2.01 -11.59 -8.02
CA LEU A 107 2.96 -11.46 -6.91
C LEU A 107 3.37 -12.81 -6.35
N ARG A 108 2.43 -13.73 -6.20
CA ARG A 108 2.75 -15.06 -5.68
C ARG A 108 3.64 -15.83 -6.63
N GLU A 109 3.47 -15.63 -7.95
CA GLU A 109 4.34 -16.26 -8.92
C GLU A 109 5.75 -15.66 -8.92
N LEU A 110 5.87 -14.36 -8.67
CA LEU A 110 7.17 -13.70 -8.61
C LEU A 110 7.95 -14.05 -7.34
N ALA A 111 7.26 -14.39 -6.27
CA ALA A 111 7.90 -14.73 -5.00
C ALA A 111 8.70 -16.03 -5.15
N SER A 112 9.91 -16.04 -4.59
CA SER A 112 10.84 -17.16 -4.76
C SER A 112 10.64 -18.29 -3.77
N THR A 113 10.02 -18.02 -2.62
CA THR A 113 9.87 -19.01 -1.55
C THR A 113 8.45 -18.99 -1.02
N LEU A 114 8.08 -20.06 -0.32
CA LEU A 114 6.78 -20.12 0.34
C LEU A 114 6.62 -19.00 1.38
N GLU A 115 7.68 -18.73 2.11
CA GLU A 115 7.66 -17.65 3.10
C GLU A 115 7.35 -16.31 2.44
N GLN A 116 7.96 -16.03 1.29
CA GLN A 116 7.69 -14.81 0.55
C GLN A 116 6.25 -14.77 0.02
N GLN A 117 5.74 -15.92 -0.45
CA GLN A 117 4.36 -15.99 -0.93
C GLN A 117 3.37 -15.66 0.19
N GLU A 118 3.67 -16.07 1.39
CA GLU A 118 2.79 -15.83 2.54
C GLU A 118 2.72 -14.37 2.95
N LYS A 119 3.66 -13.54 2.50
CA LYS A 119 3.61 -12.10 2.75
C LYS A 119 2.56 -11.41 1.89
N VAL A 120 2.11 -12.05 0.81
CA VAL A 120 1.20 -11.45 -0.16
C VAL A 120 -0.24 -11.62 0.30
N VAL A 121 -0.94 -10.49 0.46
CA VAL A 121 -2.35 -10.47 0.86
C VAL A 121 -3.12 -9.53 -0.06
N ARG A 122 -4.43 -9.53 0.04
CA ARG A 122 -5.29 -8.65 -0.75
C ARG A 122 -5.75 -7.45 0.07
N MET A 123 -5.80 -6.28 -0.57
CA MET A 123 -6.32 -5.09 0.09
C MET A 123 -7.77 -5.31 0.54
N ALA A 124 -8.54 -6.06 -0.25
CA ALA A 124 -9.95 -6.32 0.07
C ALA A 124 -10.13 -7.11 1.37
N ASP A 125 -9.09 -7.82 1.84
CA ASP A 125 -9.16 -8.51 3.13
C ASP A 125 -9.32 -7.55 4.30
N TYR A 126 -9.06 -6.26 4.08
CA TYR A 126 -9.17 -5.21 5.10
C TYR A 126 -10.45 -4.40 4.97
N LEU A 127 -11.33 -4.76 4.03
CA LEU A 127 -12.62 -4.12 3.88
C LEU A 127 -13.63 -4.83 4.78
N GLU A 128 -14.33 -4.07 5.62
CA GLU A 128 -15.29 -4.61 6.56
C GLU A 128 -16.70 -4.07 6.32
N GLN A 129 -16.80 -2.81 5.91
CA GLN A 129 -18.08 -2.15 5.68
C GLN A 129 -18.51 -2.20 4.22
N MET A 130 -17.59 -1.98 3.30
CA MET A 130 -17.90 -1.95 1.88
C MET A 130 -17.82 -3.38 1.31
N PRO A 131 -18.88 -3.82 0.60
CA PRO A 131 -18.95 -5.22 0.15
C PRO A 131 -18.22 -5.46 -1.17
N TRP A 132 -16.94 -5.12 -1.20
CA TRP A 132 -16.10 -5.31 -2.38
C TRP A 132 -15.05 -6.38 -2.11
N ASP A 133 -14.77 -7.22 -3.11
CA ASP A 133 -13.76 -8.27 -3.00
C ASP A 133 -12.46 -7.92 -3.73
N HIS A 134 -12.38 -6.71 -4.26
CA HIS A 134 -11.16 -6.20 -4.91
C HIS A 134 -11.26 -4.68 -5.00
N ILE A 135 -10.11 -4.04 -5.27
CA ILE A 135 -10.07 -2.60 -5.55
C ILE A 135 -10.07 -2.46 -7.07
N PRO A 136 -11.16 -1.96 -7.68
CA PRO A 136 -11.23 -1.87 -9.14
C PRO A 136 -10.22 -0.88 -9.70
N ASP A 137 -9.80 -1.12 -10.95
CA ASP A 137 -8.87 -0.22 -11.64
C ASP A 137 -9.67 0.92 -12.26
N PRO A 138 -9.48 2.17 -11.81
CA PRO A 138 -10.26 3.29 -12.33
C PRO A 138 -9.71 3.87 -13.63
N TYR A 139 -8.61 3.31 -14.15
CA TYR A 139 -7.88 3.93 -15.26
C TYR A 139 -8.78 4.20 -16.48
N TYR A 140 -9.68 3.26 -16.78
CA TYR A 140 -10.58 3.37 -17.94
C TYR A 140 -11.97 3.89 -17.57
N GLY A 141 -12.19 4.24 -16.31
CA GLY A 141 -13.49 4.71 -15.83
C GLY A 141 -13.57 6.21 -15.76
N GLY A 142 -14.73 6.71 -15.36
CA GLY A 142 -14.97 8.14 -15.15
C GLY A 142 -14.70 8.55 -13.72
N ALA A 143 -15.15 9.77 -13.38
CA ALA A 143 -14.92 10.36 -12.06
C ALA A 143 -15.41 9.47 -10.92
N SER A 144 -16.55 8.79 -11.10
CA SER A 144 -17.10 7.94 -10.05
C SER A 144 -16.18 6.77 -9.72
N GLY A 145 -15.40 6.30 -10.71
CA GLY A 145 -14.44 5.22 -10.47
C GLY A 145 -13.31 5.65 -9.55
N PHE A 146 -12.81 6.87 -9.73
CA PHE A 146 -11.77 7.41 -8.86
C PHE A 146 -12.28 7.62 -7.44
N GLU A 147 -13.51 8.13 -7.31
CA GLU A 147 -14.10 8.34 -5.98
C GLU A 147 -14.35 7.02 -5.26
N LEU A 148 -14.79 5.99 -5.98
CA LEU A 148 -14.98 4.67 -5.40
C LEU A 148 -13.66 4.12 -4.86
N VAL A 149 -12.59 4.22 -5.63
CA VAL A 149 -11.26 3.75 -5.19
C VAL A 149 -10.82 4.51 -3.94
N LEU A 150 -11.07 5.82 -3.90
CA LEU A 150 -10.77 6.61 -2.70
C LEU A 150 -11.53 6.10 -1.48
N ASP A 151 -12.82 5.81 -1.64
CA ASP A 151 -13.63 5.30 -0.53
C ASP A 151 -13.13 3.94 -0.06
N LEU A 152 -12.86 3.02 -0.99
CA LEU A 152 -12.39 1.69 -0.67
C LEU A 152 -11.03 1.71 0.02
N LEU A 153 -10.10 2.49 -0.51
CA LEU A 153 -8.76 2.54 0.07
C LEU A 153 -8.73 3.30 1.38
N THR A 154 -9.62 4.27 1.57
CA THR A 154 -9.71 4.94 2.86
C THR A 154 -10.13 3.94 3.95
N GLU A 155 -11.14 3.13 3.68
CA GLU A 155 -11.55 2.11 4.64
C GLU A 155 -10.46 1.05 4.83
N GLY A 156 -9.96 0.50 3.72
CA GLY A 156 -8.98 -0.57 3.80
C GLY A 156 -7.71 -0.17 4.50
N CYS A 157 -7.18 1.01 4.17
CA CYS A 157 -5.94 1.49 4.78
C CYS A 157 -6.14 1.82 6.27
N THR A 158 -7.29 2.36 6.63
CA THR A 158 -7.57 2.65 8.04
C THR A 158 -7.59 1.35 8.86
N ASN A 159 -8.27 0.32 8.35
CA ASN A 159 -8.32 -0.97 9.03
C ASN A 159 -6.94 -1.63 9.08
N LEU A 160 -6.21 -1.57 7.98
CA LEU A 160 -4.85 -2.09 7.91
C LEU A 160 -3.95 -1.40 8.94
N TYR A 161 -4.03 -0.08 9.00
CA TYR A 161 -3.23 0.70 9.93
C TYR A 161 -3.49 0.26 11.38
N HIS A 162 -4.75 0.10 11.76
CA HIS A 162 -5.09 -0.33 13.12
C HIS A 162 -4.58 -1.73 13.43
N ARG A 163 -4.67 -2.65 12.49
CA ARG A 163 -4.17 -4.02 12.70
C ARG A 163 -2.65 -4.04 12.83
N CYS A 164 -1.95 -3.29 11.98
CA CYS A 164 -0.49 -3.24 12.01
C CYS A 164 0.02 -2.54 13.25
N LYS A 165 -0.67 -1.49 13.68
CA LYS A 165 -0.33 -0.77 14.91
C LYS A 165 -0.37 -1.71 16.11
N THR A 166 -1.43 -2.53 16.19
CA THR A 166 -1.56 -3.50 17.27
C THR A 166 -0.41 -4.52 17.25
N GLN A 167 -0.03 -4.98 16.06
CA GLN A 167 1.08 -5.93 15.93
C GLN A 167 2.41 -5.31 16.31
N SER A 168 2.66 -4.06 15.91
CA SER A 168 3.94 -3.42 16.18
C SER A 168 4.12 -3.08 17.66
N ASP A 169 3.03 -3.02 18.41
CA ASP A 169 3.08 -2.74 19.84
C ASP A 169 3.50 -3.96 20.67
N ARG A 170 3.61 -5.11 20.04
CA ARG A 170 4.02 -6.33 20.73
C ARG A 170 5.56 -6.45 20.82
#